data_fa552f76952a3fd0a66d5506462e069e
#
_entry.id   fa552f76952a3fd0a66d5506462e069e
#
_cell.length_a   1.000
_cell.length_b   1.000
_cell.length_c   1.000
_cell.angle_alpha   90.00
_cell.angle_beta   90.00
_cell.angle_gamma   90.00
#
_symmetry.space_group_name_H-M   'P 1'
#
loop_
_entity.id
_entity.type
_entity.pdbx_description
1 polymer ?
#
loop_
_entity_poly.entity_id
_entity_poly.type
_entity_poly.pdbx_seq_one_letter_code
_entity_poly.pdbx_strand_id
1 'polypeptide(L)'
;ISTDVGQHQMWTAQFFPFSHPRQWITSGGLGTMGFGLPAALGAARAFKGTNRVVVNFTGDGSILMNIQELMTCSEYELPVINIVLNNNYLGMVRQWQTMFYENRLAETDLSAQPKFKMLAEAFNCLGYTVSTKAEFDEAFKDAVEKRKPAMIEVIVARNEEVLPMVPNGHSLNEMTLLKGDR
;
A
#
# COMPACT_ATOMS: atom_id res chain seq x y z
N ILE A 1 -5.64 -0.98 10.38
CA ILE A 1 -4.78 -1.04 9.20
C ILE A 1 -5.36 -2.01 8.21
N SER A 2 -5.51 -1.59 6.94
CA SER A 2 -5.74 -2.46 5.80
C SER A 2 -4.50 -2.48 4.91
N THR A 3 -4.25 -3.57 4.23
CA THR A 3 -3.22 -3.61 3.19
C THR A 3 -3.77 -4.20 1.91
N ASP A 4 -3.34 -3.63 0.81
CA ASP A 4 -3.41 -4.29 -0.49
C ASP A 4 -2.29 -5.33 -0.63
N VAL A 5 -2.15 -5.97 -1.78
CA VAL A 5 -1.23 -7.08 -2.01
C VAL A 5 -0.03 -6.66 -2.85
N GLY A 6 1.17 -6.94 -2.36
CA GLY A 6 2.44 -6.61 -2.98
C GLY A 6 3.57 -6.40 -1.97
N GLN A 7 4.66 -5.76 -2.38
CA GLN A 7 5.78 -5.44 -1.49
C GLN A 7 5.34 -4.60 -0.29
N HIS A 8 4.44 -3.64 -0.50
CA HIS A 8 3.86 -2.80 0.56
C HIS A 8 3.15 -3.61 1.65
N GLN A 9 2.47 -4.71 1.30
CA GLN A 9 1.86 -5.64 2.26
C GLN A 9 2.92 -6.29 3.15
N MET A 10 3.99 -6.78 2.54
CA MET A 10 5.08 -7.46 3.25
C MET A 10 5.84 -6.48 4.14
N TRP A 11 6.15 -5.28 3.67
CA TRP A 11 6.78 -4.25 4.50
C TRP A 11 5.88 -3.82 5.67
N THR A 12 4.56 -3.71 5.44
CA THR A 12 3.63 -3.44 6.55
C THR A 12 3.67 -4.55 7.59
N ALA A 13 3.72 -5.82 7.15
CA ALA A 13 3.85 -6.95 8.06
C ALA A 13 5.16 -6.93 8.86
N GLN A 14 6.28 -6.52 8.23
CA GLN A 14 7.60 -6.49 8.85
C GLN A 14 7.80 -5.30 9.81
N PHE A 15 7.28 -4.13 9.45
CA PHE A 15 7.69 -2.89 10.11
C PHE A 15 6.56 -2.18 10.88
N PHE A 16 5.28 -2.49 10.63
CA PHE A 16 4.22 -1.84 11.38
C PHE A 16 4.09 -2.41 12.80
N PRO A 17 4.15 -1.59 13.86
CA PRO A 17 4.10 -2.06 15.23
C PRO A 17 2.65 -2.36 15.67
N PHE A 18 2.11 -3.51 15.25
CA PHE A 18 0.78 -3.93 15.65
C PHE A 18 0.70 -4.14 17.18
N SER A 19 -0.21 -3.44 17.83
CA SER A 19 -0.35 -3.45 19.31
C SER A 19 -1.62 -4.18 19.79
N HIS A 20 -2.56 -4.48 18.88
CA HIS A 20 -3.82 -5.09 19.23
C HIS A 20 -4.17 -6.25 18.29
N PRO A 21 -4.81 -7.32 18.78
CA PRO A 21 -5.36 -8.37 17.92
C PRO A 21 -6.37 -7.79 16.90
N ARG A 22 -6.39 -8.36 15.70
CA ARG A 22 -7.30 -7.98 14.61
C ARG A 22 -7.17 -6.52 14.14
N GLN A 23 -6.01 -5.91 14.40
CA GLN A 23 -5.71 -4.55 13.92
C GLN A 23 -5.38 -4.52 12.42
N TRP A 24 -5.07 -5.65 11.82
CA TRP A 24 -4.65 -5.80 10.43
C TRP A 24 -5.67 -6.60 9.61
N ILE A 25 -6.10 -6.02 8.48
CA ILE A 25 -7.01 -6.61 7.50
C ILE A 25 -6.23 -6.75 6.19
N THR A 26 -6.07 -7.97 5.70
CA THR A 26 -5.27 -8.24 4.52
C THR A 26 -5.74 -9.51 3.79
N SER A 27 -5.54 -9.57 2.48
CA SER A 27 -5.76 -10.78 1.68
C SER A 27 -4.51 -11.68 1.76
N GLY A 28 -4.27 -12.30 2.93
CA GLY A 28 -3.10 -13.15 3.18
C GLY A 28 -3.19 -14.57 2.61
N GLY A 29 -4.39 -15.03 2.26
CA GLY A 29 -4.61 -16.35 1.67
C GLY A 29 -4.50 -16.32 0.15
N LEU A 30 -5.48 -15.72 -0.53
CA LEU A 30 -5.51 -15.64 -1.99
C LEU A 30 -4.55 -14.58 -2.56
N GLY A 31 -4.17 -13.57 -1.78
CA GLY A 31 -3.30 -12.51 -2.27
C GLY A 31 -3.96 -11.66 -3.36
N THR A 32 -5.20 -11.24 -3.13
CA THR A 32 -6.00 -10.51 -4.12
C THR A 32 -5.59 -9.05 -4.17
N MET A 33 -4.96 -8.60 -5.25
CA MET A 33 -4.73 -7.18 -5.52
C MET A 33 -6.07 -6.47 -5.72
N GLY A 34 -6.17 -5.22 -5.20
CA GLY A 34 -7.42 -4.45 -5.17
C GLY A 34 -8.27 -4.65 -3.92
N PHE A 35 -7.87 -5.55 -3.00
CA PHE A 35 -8.58 -5.83 -1.75
C PHE A 35 -8.52 -4.67 -0.75
N GLY A 36 -7.39 -3.94 -0.71
CA GLY A 36 -7.05 -3.03 0.39
C GLY A 36 -8.04 -1.88 0.58
N LEU A 37 -8.37 -1.15 -0.49
CA LEU A 37 -9.29 0.00 -0.42
C LEU A 37 -10.71 -0.41 -0.05
N PRO A 38 -11.37 -1.41 -0.68
CA PRO A 38 -12.70 -1.88 -0.26
C PRO A 38 -12.74 -2.36 1.20
N ALA A 39 -11.71 -3.06 1.65
CA ALA A 39 -11.60 -3.52 3.04
C ALA A 39 -11.46 -2.35 4.04
N ALA A 40 -10.64 -1.34 3.70
CA ALA A 40 -10.52 -0.11 4.48
C ALA A 40 -11.85 0.67 4.56
N LEU A 41 -12.58 0.74 3.44
CA LEU A 41 -13.91 1.35 3.39
C LEU A 41 -14.87 0.65 4.36
N GLY A 42 -14.91 -0.68 4.34
CA GLY A 42 -15.72 -1.47 5.28
C GLY A 42 -15.36 -1.21 6.73
N ALA A 43 -14.05 -1.15 7.04
CA ALA A 43 -13.57 -0.81 8.38
C ALA A 43 -13.94 0.63 8.79
N ALA A 44 -13.79 1.61 7.89
CA ALA A 44 -14.17 3.00 8.15
C ALA A 44 -15.68 3.13 8.39
N ARG A 45 -16.49 2.38 7.66
CA ARG A 45 -17.94 2.32 7.88
C ARG A 45 -18.29 1.78 9.27
N ALA A 46 -17.60 0.72 9.71
CA ALA A 46 -17.79 0.13 11.02
C ALA A 46 -17.37 1.07 12.17
N PHE A 47 -16.38 1.93 11.93
CA PHE A 47 -15.87 2.89 12.92
C PHE A 47 -16.44 4.30 12.78
N LYS A 48 -17.46 4.51 11.93
CA LYS A 48 -18.10 5.82 11.77
C LYS A 48 -18.62 6.34 13.11
N GLY A 49 -18.31 7.59 13.43
CA GLY A 49 -18.66 8.20 14.73
C GLY A 49 -17.66 7.95 15.87
N THR A 50 -16.57 7.25 15.62
CA THR A 50 -15.46 7.07 16.58
C THR A 50 -14.26 7.95 16.21
N ASN A 51 -13.27 8.01 17.12
CA ASN A 51 -11.99 8.70 16.87
C ASN A 51 -10.94 7.80 16.17
N ARG A 52 -11.34 6.62 15.70
CA ARG A 52 -10.40 5.72 15.02
C ARG A 52 -10.03 6.24 13.63
N VAL A 53 -8.79 6.02 13.25
CA VAL A 53 -8.25 6.33 11.93
C VAL A 53 -8.07 5.02 11.18
N VAL A 54 -8.57 4.95 9.95
CA VAL A 54 -8.40 3.80 9.07
C VAL A 54 -7.37 4.13 8.00
N VAL A 55 -6.31 3.37 7.95
CA VAL A 55 -5.21 3.52 6.99
C VAL A 55 -5.13 2.29 6.10
N ASN A 56 -5.03 2.50 4.80
CA ASN A 56 -4.78 1.47 3.81
C ASN A 56 -3.39 1.66 3.21
N PHE A 57 -2.50 0.67 3.38
CA PHE A 57 -1.23 0.64 2.66
C PHE A 57 -1.42 -0.11 1.35
N THR A 58 -1.11 0.52 0.24
CA THR A 58 -1.30 -0.01 -1.11
C THR A 58 -0.12 0.31 -2.02
N GLY A 59 -0.02 -0.38 -3.14
CA GLY A 59 0.92 -0.06 -4.20
C GLY A 59 0.22 0.70 -5.34
N ASP A 60 1.01 1.30 -6.20
CA ASP A 60 0.58 2.03 -7.39
C ASP A 60 -0.25 1.18 -8.35
N GLY A 61 0.11 -0.09 -8.56
CA GLY A 61 -0.68 -1.01 -9.37
C GLY A 61 -1.95 -1.50 -8.68
N SER A 62 -1.88 -1.81 -7.38
CA SER A 62 -3.01 -2.39 -6.65
C SER A 62 -4.16 -1.42 -6.46
N ILE A 63 -3.87 -0.16 -6.14
CA ILE A 63 -4.91 0.86 -5.87
C ILE A 63 -5.79 1.10 -7.10
N LEU A 64 -5.23 0.94 -8.30
CA LEU A 64 -5.97 1.16 -9.55
C LEU A 64 -7.01 0.07 -9.84
N MET A 65 -6.91 -1.09 -9.20
CA MET A 65 -7.83 -2.22 -9.45
C MET A 65 -9.24 -1.99 -8.91
N ASN A 66 -9.39 -1.17 -7.87
CA ASN A 66 -10.67 -0.80 -7.28
C ASN A 66 -10.73 0.70 -6.94
N ILE A 67 -10.10 1.53 -7.75
CA ILE A 67 -9.97 2.97 -7.52
C ILE A 67 -11.32 3.69 -7.42
N GLN A 68 -12.37 3.17 -8.09
CA GLN A 68 -13.72 3.71 -8.07
C GLN A 68 -14.32 3.80 -6.66
N GLU A 69 -13.83 2.98 -5.72
CA GLU A 69 -14.28 2.99 -4.32
C GLU A 69 -13.90 4.28 -3.57
N LEU A 70 -13.01 5.09 -4.13
CA LEU A 70 -12.78 6.46 -3.62
C LEU A 70 -14.04 7.31 -3.71
N MET A 71 -14.91 7.09 -4.73
CA MET A 71 -16.18 7.79 -4.81
C MET A 71 -17.12 7.37 -3.68
N THR A 72 -17.14 6.08 -3.36
CA THR A 72 -17.91 5.57 -2.21
C THR A 72 -17.40 6.17 -0.89
N CYS A 73 -16.07 6.26 -0.71
CA CYS A 73 -15.49 6.92 0.47
C CYS A 73 -15.91 8.39 0.56
N SER A 74 -15.89 9.10 -0.57
CA SER A 74 -16.27 10.52 -0.63
C SER A 74 -17.76 10.73 -0.34
N GLU A 75 -18.64 9.99 -1.00
CA GLU A 75 -20.08 10.11 -0.86
C GLU A 75 -20.57 9.83 0.57
N TYR A 76 -20.00 8.81 1.22
CA TYR A 76 -20.38 8.42 2.58
C TYR A 76 -19.54 9.09 3.67
N GLU A 77 -18.64 9.99 3.30
CA GLU A 77 -17.72 10.71 4.22
C GLU A 77 -16.94 9.74 5.12
N LEU A 78 -16.33 8.72 4.52
CA LEU A 78 -15.54 7.72 5.21
C LEU A 78 -14.05 8.09 5.15
N PRO A 79 -13.44 8.52 6.26
CA PRO A 79 -12.08 9.09 6.27
C PRO A 79 -11.01 7.99 6.18
N VAL A 80 -10.95 7.29 5.06
CA VAL A 80 -9.89 6.35 4.75
C VAL A 80 -8.67 7.11 4.24
N ILE A 81 -7.50 6.87 4.83
CA ILE A 81 -6.23 7.41 4.36
C ILE A 81 -5.52 6.31 3.58
N ASN A 82 -5.44 6.46 2.26
CA ASN A 82 -4.71 5.54 1.38
C ASN A 82 -3.27 6.01 1.23
N ILE A 83 -2.31 5.23 1.69
CA ILE A 83 -0.87 5.46 1.51
C ILE A 83 -0.42 4.60 0.34
N VAL A 84 -0.14 5.23 -0.80
CA VAL A 84 0.27 4.57 -2.03
C VAL A 84 1.80 4.58 -2.10
N LEU A 85 2.43 3.43 -1.85
CA LEU A 85 3.88 3.28 -2.03
C LEU A 85 4.17 3.10 -3.53
N ASN A 86 4.57 4.20 -4.18
CA ASN A 86 4.78 4.25 -5.63
C ASN A 86 6.24 4.02 -5.98
N ASN A 87 6.55 2.84 -6.50
CA ASN A 87 7.86 2.51 -7.06
C ASN A 87 7.85 2.35 -8.60
N ASN A 88 6.74 2.64 -9.25
CA ASN A 88 6.51 2.45 -10.69
C ASN A 88 6.67 0.99 -11.16
N TYR A 89 6.38 0.02 -10.30
CA TYR A 89 6.45 -1.40 -10.65
C TYR A 89 5.34 -2.23 -9.99
N LEU A 90 4.96 -3.33 -10.63
CA LEU A 90 4.44 -4.47 -9.92
C LEU A 90 5.60 -5.10 -9.12
N GLY A 91 5.94 -4.48 -8.00
CA GLY A 91 7.23 -4.65 -7.34
C GLY A 91 7.56 -6.08 -6.91
N MET A 92 6.59 -6.84 -6.39
CA MET A 92 6.82 -8.23 -6.00
C MET A 92 7.05 -9.13 -7.22
N VAL A 93 6.30 -8.92 -8.32
CA VAL A 93 6.51 -9.68 -9.57
C VAL A 93 7.88 -9.36 -10.16
N ARG A 94 8.26 -8.08 -10.20
CA ARG A 94 9.61 -7.66 -10.61
C ARG A 94 10.69 -8.33 -9.77
N GLN A 95 10.55 -8.32 -8.44
CA GLN A 95 11.51 -8.94 -7.52
C GLN A 95 11.69 -10.43 -7.84
N TRP A 96 10.61 -11.16 -8.07
CA TRP A 96 10.67 -12.57 -8.45
C TRP A 96 11.34 -12.79 -9.80
N GLN A 97 11.03 -11.97 -10.80
CA GLN A 97 11.68 -12.04 -12.12
C GLN A 97 13.18 -11.78 -12.00
N THR A 98 13.58 -10.85 -11.14
CA THR A 98 15.00 -10.56 -10.89
C THR A 98 15.70 -11.72 -10.17
N MET A 99 15.09 -12.27 -9.11
CA MET A 99 15.73 -13.25 -8.24
C MET A 99 15.73 -14.67 -8.81
N PHE A 100 14.65 -15.08 -9.49
CA PHE A 100 14.41 -16.46 -9.86
C PHE A 100 14.30 -16.72 -11.37
N TYR A 101 14.23 -15.66 -12.17
CA TYR A 101 14.03 -15.78 -13.63
C TYR A 101 15.08 -15.01 -14.43
N GLU A 102 16.33 -15.00 -13.96
CA GLU A 102 17.49 -14.44 -14.67
C GLU A 102 17.32 -12.96 -15.05
N ASN A 103 16.59 -12.19 -14.23
CA ASN A 103 16.25 -10.77 -14.50
C ASN A 103 15.52 -10.54 -15.83
N ARG A 104 14.76 -11.54 -16.30
CA ARG A 104 13.92 -11.44 -17.50
C ARG A 104 12.63 -10.68 -17.15
N LEU A 105 12.73 -9.34 -17.11
CA LEU A 105 11.61 -8.48 -16.75
C LEU A 105 10.59 -8.42 -17.90
N ALA A 106 9.31 -8.65 -17.58
CA ALA A 106 8.22 -8.59 -18.52
C ALA A 106 6.96 -8.05 -17.84
N GLU A 107 6.33 -7.04 -18.45
CA GLU A 107 5.03 -6.47 -18.08
C GLU A 107 4.89 -6.04 -16.59
N THR A 108 5.99 -5.61 -15.98
CA THR A 108 6.00 -5.16 -14.57
C THR A 108 6.27 -3.69 -14.39
N ASP A 109 6.71 -3.00 -15.44
CA ASP A 109 6.96 -1.56 -15.43
C ASP A 109 5.63 -0.78 -15.51
N LEU A 110 5.39 0.06 -14.52
CA LEU A 110 4.21 0.91 -14.42
C LEU A 110 4.57 2.40 -14.55
N SER A 111 5.61 2.75 -15.30
CA SER A 111 6.02 4.14 -15.47
C SER A 111 4.94 5.02 -16.13
N ALA A 112 4.05 4.42 -16.93
CA ALA A 112 2.87 5.08 -17.48
C ALA A 112 1.70 5.01 -16.47
N GLN A 113 1.64 5.96 -15.54
CA GLN A 113 0.67 6.01 -14.47
C GLN A 113 -0.17 7.29 -14.50
N PRO A 114 -1.38 7.28 -13.89
CA PRO A 114 -2.10 8.51 -13.62
C PRO A 114 -1.36 9.35 -12.57
N LYS A 115 -1.63 10.63 -12.55
CA LYS A 115 -1.20 11.51 -11.45
C LYS A 115 -2.12 11.25 -10.26
N PHE A 116 -1.67 10.47 -9.28
CA PHE A 116 -2.49 10.00 -8.17
C PHE A 116 -3.11 11.13 -7.35
N LYS A 117 -2.37 12.21 -7.11
CA LYS A 117 -2.92 13.41 -6.47
C LYS A 117 -4.15 13.95 -7.22
N MET A 118 -4.04 14.15 -8.53
CA MET A 118 -5.14 14.65 -9.35
C MET A 118 -6.30 13.65 -9.41
N LEU A 119 -5.98 12.35 -9.43
CA LEU A 119 -6.98 11.31 -9.41
C LEU A 119 -7.78 11.33 -8.10
N ALA A 120 -7.13 11.49 -6.95
CA ALA A 120 -7.82 11.65 -5.66
C ALA A 120 -8.72 12.88 -5.66
N GLU A 121 -8.24 14.01 -6.15
CA GLU A 121 -8.99 15.26 -6.25
C GLU A 121 -10.23 15.11 -7.16
N ALA A 122 -10.13 14.35 -8.25
CA ALA A 122 -11.24 14.04 -9.15
C ALA A 122 -12.36 13.22 -8.46
N PHE A 123 -12.02 12.45 -7.43
CA PHE A 123 -12.99 11.75 -6.55
C PHE A 123 -13.38 12.57 -5.31
N ASN A 124 -13.13 13.87 -5.27
CA ASN A 124 -13.37 14.76 -4.14
C ASN A 124 -12.65 14.34 -2.84
N CYS A 125 -11.54 13.61 -2.96
CA CYS A 125 -10.67 13.22 -1.86
C CYS A 125 -9.47 14.18 -1.73
N LEU A 126 -8.83 14.20 -0.56
CA LEU A 126 -7.56 14.92 -0.40
C LEU A 126 -6.46 14.16 -1.16
N GLY A 127 -5.68 14.88 -1.96
CA GLY A 127 -4.58 14.32 -2.75
C GLY A 127 -3.23 14.92 -2.39
N TYR A 128 -2.23 14.06 -2.14
CA TYR A 128 -0.86 14.48 -1.84
C TYR A 128 0.12 13.63 -2.64
N THR A 129 1.25 14.23 -3.03
CA THR A 129 2.42 13.52 -3.54
C THR A 129 3.62 13.95 -2.73
N VAL A 130 4.31 13.01 -2.11
CA VAL A 130 5.40 13.24 -1.16
C VAL A 130 6.60 12.36 -1.48
N SER A 131 7.80 12.86 -1.21
CA SER A 131 9.08 12.17 -1.47
C SER A 131 10.01 12.16 -0.26
N THR A 132 9.66 12.89 0.79
CA THR A 132 10.45 12.98 2.02
C THR A 132 9.60 12.64 3.24
N LYS A 133 10.27 12.25 4.34
CA LYS A 133 9.59 12.00 5.60
C LYS A 133 8.84 13.23 6.12
N ALA A 134 9.41 14.41 5.99
CA ALA A 134 8.79 15.64 6.47
C ALA A 134 7.49 15.95 5.72
N GLU A 135 7.51 15.85 4.38
CA GLU A 135 6.30 16.02 3.55
C GLU A 135 5.24 14.97 3.89
N PHE A 136 5.64 13.73 4.15
CA PHE A 136 4.71 12.67 4.56
C PHE A 136 4.07 12.98 5.92
N ASP A 137 4.86 13.39 6.91
CA ASP A 137 4.37 13.71 8.25
C ASP A 137 3.33 14.85 8.19
N GLU A 138 3.57 15.89 7.38
CA GLU A 138 2.63 16.99 7.16
C GLU A 138 1.35 16.54 6.46
N ALA A 139 1.46 15.79 5.36
CA ALA A 139 0.31 15.29 4.60
C ALA A 139 -0.56 14.35 5.43
N PHE A 140 0.07 13.44 6.18
CA PHE A 140 -0.63 12.51 7.05
C PHE A 140 -1.36 13.22 8.19
N LYS A 141 -0.71 14.17 8.85
CA LYS A 141 -1.31 15.00 9.89
C LYS A 141 -2.52 15.77 9.36
N ASP A 142 -2.38 16.42 8.22
CA ASP A 142 -3.46 17.19 7.58
C ASP A 142 -4.65 16.27 7.22
N ALA A 143 -4.40 15.08 6.68
CA ALA A 143 -5.45 14.10 6.37
C ALA A 143 -6.19 13.63 7.63
N VAL A 144 -5.47 13.37 8.72
CA VAL A 144 -6.05 12.96 10.02
C VAL A 144 -6.90 14.08 10.61
N GLU A 145 -6.41 15.33 10.60
CA GLU A 145 -7.12 16.50 11.15
C GLU A 145 -8.39 16.83 10.37
N LYS A 146 -8.33 16.80 9.05
CA LYS A 146 -9.48 17.10 8.18
C LYS A 146 -10.56 16.02 8.18
N ARG A 147 -10.22 14.78 8.58
CA ARG A 147 -11.15 13.64 8.62
C ARG A 147 -11.92 13.44 7.30
N LYS A 148 -11.23 13.60 6.18
CA LYS A 148 -11.74 13.35 4.83
C LYS A 148 -11.02 12.16 4.22
N PRO A 149 -11.65 11.47 3.24
CA PRO A 149 -10.93 10.49 2.43
C PRO A 149 -9.69 11.12 1.82
N ALA A 150 -8.56 10.42 1.89
CA ALA A 150 -7.29 10.94 1.41
C ALA A 150 -6.49 9.87 0.65
N MET A 151 -5.67 10.33 -0.28
CA MET A 151 -4.64 9.53 -0.95
C MET A 151 -3.31 10.27 -0.83
N ILE A 152 -2.35 9.62 -0.22
CA ILE A 152 -0.97 10.11 -0.07
C ILE A 152 -0.08 9.20 -0.93
N GLU A 153 0.30 9.69 -2.09
CA GLU A 153 1.30 9.05 -2.94
C GLU A 153 2.68 9.31 -2.35
N VAL A 154 3.38 8.24 -1.98
CA VAL A 154 4.73 8.28 -1.46
C VAL A 154 5.67 7.72 -2.53
N ILE A 155 6.54 8.58 -3.06
CA ILE A 155 7.56 8.17 -4.03
C ILE A 155 8.66 7.43 -3.28
N VAL A 156 8.84 6.16 -3.61
CA VAL A 156 9.82 5.28 -2.96
C VAL A 156 10.86 4.76 -3.95
N ALA A 157 11.93 4.16 -3.41
CA ALA A 157 13.00 3.58 -4.21
C ALA A 157 12.44 2.52 -5.18
N ARG A 158 12.82 2.65 -6.46
CA ARG A 158 12.24 1.87 -7.55
C ARG A 158 12.57 0.38 -7.47
N ASN A 159 13.80 0.05 -7.05
CA ASN A 159 14.35 -1.30 -7.13
C ASN A 159 14.51 -1.97 -5.77
N GLU A 160 13.88 -1.43 -4.72
CA GLU A 160 13.96 -2.02 -3.39
C GLU A 160 13.32 -3.41 -3.36
N GLU A 161 13.90 -4.30 -2.56
CA GLU A 161 13.47 -5.69 -2.42
C GLU A 161 12.98 -5.95 -0.99
N VAL A 162 11.98 -6.82 -0.87
CA VAL A 162 11.51 -7.29 0.44
C VAL A 162 12.39 -8.43 0.88
N LEU A 163 13.22 -8.18 1.88
CA LEU A 163 14.13 -9.14 2.49
C LEU A 163 14.11 -8.98 4.03
N PRO A 164 14.37 -10.02 4.82
CA PRO A 164 14.57 -11.41 4.39
C PRO A 164 13.31 -12.05 3.80
N MET A 165 13.47 -13.03 2.92
CA MET A 165 12.36 -13.75 2.29
C MET A 165 12.65 -15.24 2.23
N VAL A 166 11.65 -16.07 2.56
CA VAL A 166 11.72 -17.51 2.36
C VAL A 166 11.19 -17.83 0.97
N PRO A 167 12.02 -18.37 0.05
CA PRO A 167 11.56 -18.78 -1.26
C PRO A 167 10.51 -19.90 -1.15
N ASN A 168 9.58 -19.96 -2.10
CA ASN A 168 8.55 -20.98 -2.10
C ASN A 168 9.16 -22.39 -2.13
N GLY A 169 8.67 -23.26 -1.26
CA GLY A 169 9.17 -24.64 -1.11
C GLY A 169 10.42 -24.80 -0.24
N HIS A 170 10.98 -23.72 0.29
CA HIS A 170 12.14 -23.73 1.18
C HIS A 170 11.74 -23.66 2.65
N SER A 171 12.66 -24.09 3.53
CA SER A 171 12.51 -23.97 4.98
C SER A 171 12.90 -22.58 5.50
N LEU A 172 12.52 -22.25 6.74
CA LEU A 172 12.90 -20.98 7.38
C LEU A 172 14.44 -20.79 7.49
N ASN A 173 15.19 -21.89 7.53
CA ASN A 173 16.64 -21.84 7.59
C ASN A 173 17.31 -21.49 6.24
N GLU A 174 16.53 -21.50 5.17
CA GLU A 174 16.98 -21.26 3.79
C GLU A 174 16.49 -19.91 3.27
N MET A 175 16.21 -18.97 4.18
CA MET A 175 15.76 -17.64 3.77
C MET A 175 16.86 -16.87 3.02
N THR A 176 16.43 -16.12 2.03
CA THR A 176 17.27 -15.15 1.32
C THR A 176 17.44 -13.91 2.20
N LEU A 177 18.69 -13.56 2.48
CA LEU A 177 19.08 -12.41 3.30
C LEU A 177 19.58 -11.25 2.45
N LEU A 178 19.62 -10.04 3.02
CA LEU A 178 20.33 -8.91 2.43
C LEU A 178 21.84 -9.26 2.25
N LYS A 179 22.44 -8.80 1.16
CA LYS A 179 23.88 -8.95 0.97
C LYS A 179 24.61 -8.18 2.07
N GLY A 180 25.17 -8.89 3.02
CA GLY A 180 25.90 -8.32 4.16
C GLY A 180 25.45 -8.84 5.53
N ASP A 181 24.31 -9.50 5.63
CA ASP A 181 23.75 -10.06 6.87
C ASP A 181 24.19 -11.53 7.09
N ARG A 182 25.48 -11.85 6.85
CA ARG A 182 26.08 -13.15 7.15
C ARG A 182 27.08 -13.04 8.30
#